data_57f8ffb915e29a8412add8d24d975007
#
_entry.id   57f8ffb915e29a8412add8d24d975007
#
_cell.length_a   1.000
_cell.length_b   1.000
_cell.length_c   1.000
_cell.angle_alpha   90.00
_cell.angle_beta   90.00
_cell.angle_gamma   90.00
#
_symmetry.space_group_name_H-M   'P 1'
#
loop_
_entity.id
_entity.type
_entity.pdbx_description
1 polymer ?
#
loop_
_entity_poly.entity_id
_entity_poly.type
_entity_poly.pdbx_seq_one_letter_code
_entity_poly.pdbx_strand_id
1 'polypeptide(L)'
;MTEAVSTAGAETSSKSRRRWTIRFRRKPESPIDWKRLVFLLLGVSLFFAVYLSPAWPDAIDPMGEAFELSSQGKAALGLFLLAAVWWVFEVVPIGVTSITIAVVQVLFLIRPDVMLVGGDTPVGGAELAFKEFMHPSVWFIFGSIVIGMVFTKTGLTKRLAYKMLVLVGEKTSRIYLGCFVMTAILTHVMAHTAVAATIFPLLVAIYRLYEEGDEPTNFGKGLFMGMAYVAGAGSIVTLLGAARGAVALGFYKEITGQDVSFFGLTWYMFPIGWVMVFVLWAFFMVYYKPERASIPGLRERAKDLYTRLGPITAKEIQAAVIVIGAVSVMSLRSFIPALKSVDKSGVILLATVLFFVLKILDIGDLENVPWNIILLFGGAMSLGYCLVLTGAADWLAINTVSLLKTAPALVFILGMTGFVLIMTNLIMNVAAIAICLPVALKVAPYLGVGGEVILFGALVAAGMPFLLLVGAAPNAIAYESKQFTSGEFFKAGIPASLLLMVVIAVFVIFIWPVMGMEVIIPTP
;
A
#
# COMPACT_ATOMS: atom_id res chain seq x y z
N MET A 1 -3.33 2.17 -89.56
CA MET A 1 -4.05 3.39 -89.29
C MET A 1 -4.50 3.29 -87.85
N THR A 2 -3.70 3.92 -86.95
CA THR A 2 -3.97 5.17 -86.22
C THR A 2 -5.20 5.01 -85.34
N GLU A 3 -5.13 5.12 -84.06
CA GLU A 3 -4.79 6.30 -83.27
C GLU A 3 -4.66 5.96 -81.77
N ALA A 4 -3.75 6.64 -81.12
CA ALA A 4 -3.55 6.65 -79.69
C ALA A 4 -4.66 7.44 -78.96
N VAL A 5 -5.18 6.90 -77.85
CA VAL A 5 -5.91 7.67 -76.87
C VAL A 5 -5.26 7.51 -75.49
N SER A 6 -4.78 8.65 -75.04
CA SER A 6 -4.25 8.93 -73.72
C SER A 6 -5.27 8.59 -72.61
N THR A 7 -4.88 7.83 -71.61
CA THR A 7 -5.56 7.76 -70.33
C THR A 7 -4.65 8.27 -69.23
N ALA A 8 -5.03 9.38 -68.68
CA ALA A 8 -4.39 10.01 -67.52
C ALA A 8 -4.52 9.13 -66.29
N GLY A 9 -3.40 8.94 -65.66
CA GLY A 9 -3.31 8.14 -64.44
C GLY A 9 -3.97 8.77 -63.23
N ALA A 10 -4.72 7.98 -62.51
CA ALA A 10 -5.12 8.27 -61.17
C ALA A 10 -4.00 7.78 -60.21
N GLU A 11 -3.17 8.68 -59.75
CA GLU A 11 -2.27 8.40 -58.62
C GLU A 11 -3.05 8.23 -57.32
N THR A 12 -3.25 7.00 -56.89
CA THR A 12 -3.70 6.69 -55.54
C THR A 12 -2.52 6.88 -54.59
N SER A 13 -2.53 7.99 -53.90
CA SER A 13 -1.62 8.29 -52.79
C SER A 13 -1.82 7.27 -51.66
N SER A 14 -0.97 6.24 -51.63
CA SER A 14 -0.79 5.35 -50.50
C SER A 14 -0.08 6.11 -49.37
N LYS A 15 -0.84 6.72 -48.47
CA LYS A 15 -0.31 7.20 -47.20
C LYS A 15 0.19 6.03 -46.38
N SER A 16 1.50 5.76 -46.48
CA SER A 16 2.17 4.82 -45.58
C SER A 16 1.96 5.29 -44.14
N ARG A 17 1.18 4.52 -43.37
CA ARG A 17 1.13 4.65 -41.91
C ARG A 17 2.51 4.37 -41.36
N ARG A 18 3.31 5.39 -41.11
CA ARG A 18 4.51 5.28 -40.29
C ARG A 18 4.11 4.73 -38.92
N ARG A 19 4.26 3.43 -38.70
CA ARG A 19 4.31 2.85 -37.36
C ARG A 19 5.49 3.45 -36.64
N TRP A 20 5.24 4.34 -35.69
CA TRP A 20 6.23 4.77 -34.72
C TRP A 20 6.54 3.59 -33.82
N THR A 21 7.47 2.75 -34.21
CA THR A 21 8.11 1.83 -33.29
C THR A 21 9.10 2.67 -32.49
N ILE A 22 8.73 3.02 -31.25
CA ILE A 22 9.69 3.55 -30.28
C ILE A 22 10.70 2.42 -30.03
N ARG A 23 11.81 2.42 -30.78
CA ARG A 23 12.96 1.63 -30.44
C ARG A 23 13.56 2.27 -29.19
N PHE A 24 13.21 1.73 -28.02
CA PHE A 24 14.02 1.95 -26.84
C PHE A 24 15.44 1.47 -27.19
N ARG A 25 16.35 2.42 -27.36
CA ARG A 25 17.77 2.13 -27.41
C ARG A 25 18.14 1.58 -26.03
N ARG A 26 18.12 0.25 -25.86
CA ARG A 26 18.72 -0.38 -24.69
C ARG A 26 20.16 0.13 -24.65
N LYS A 27 20.53 0.86 -23.59
CA LYS A 27 21.94 1.07 -23.26
C LYS A 27 22.55 -0.33 -23.22
N PRO A 28 23.77 -0.52 -23.76
CA PRO A 28 24.46 -1.79 -23.61
C PRO A 28 24.52 -2.05 -22.09
N GLU A 29 23.86 -3.10 -21.67
CA GLU A 29 23.87 -3.53 -20.27
C GLU A 29 25.35 -3.86 -19.98
N SER A 30 25.90 -3.24 -18.94
CA SER A 30 27.20 -3.70 -18.42
C SER A 30 27.03 -5.19 -18.08
N PRO A 31 27.91 -6.08 -18.45
CA PRO A 31 27.74 -7.52 -18.32
C PRO A 31 27.48 -7.97 -16.87
N ILE A 32 27.74 -7.14 -15.87
CA ILE A 32 27.51 -7.41 -14.46
C ILE A 32 27.03 -6.13 -13.77
N ASP A 33 25.85 -6.19 -13.15
CA ASP A 33 25.39 -5.15 -12.22
C ASP A 33 26.02 -5.39 -10.83
N TRP A 34 27.17 -4.76 -10.62
CA TRP A 34 27.93 -4.88 -9.38
C TRP A 34 27.15 -4.42 -8.15
N LYS A 35 26.31 -3.40 -8.26
CA LYS A 35 25.49 -2.92 -7.13
C LYS A 35 24.50 -3.99 -6.71
N ARG A 36 23.78 -4.56 -7.67
CA ARG A 36 22.85 -5.66 -7.42
C ARG A 36 23.56 -6.87 -6.81
N LEU A 37 24.73 -7.24 -7.34
CA LEU A 37 25.50 -8.38 -6.82
C LEU A 37 25.95 -8.16 -5.38
N VAL A 38 26.41 -6.96 -5.03
CA VAL A 38 26.82 -6.61 -3.65
C VAL A 38 25.65 -6.77 -2.67
N PHE A 39 24.47 -6.22 -2.97
CA PHE A 39 23.33 -6.35 -2.09
C PHE A 39 22.73 -7.75 -2.06
N LEU A 40 22.82 -8.50 -3.15
CA LEU A 40 22.47 -9.92 -3.18
C LEU A 40 23.34 -10.70 -2.20
N LEU A 41 24.65 -10.56 -2.31
CA LEU A 41 25.61 -11.22 -1.42
C LEU A 41 25.50 -10.72 0.03
N LEU A 42 25.22 -9.44 0.24
CA LEU A 42 25.01 -8.88 1.57
C LEU A 42 23.84 -9.57 2.28
N GLY A 43 22.68 -9.69 1.61
CA GLY A 43 21.52 -10.38 2.19
C GLY A 43 21.82 -11.83 2.54
N VAL A 44 22.42 -12.56 1.61
CA VAL A 44 22.82 -13.97 1.83
C VAL A 44 23.86 -14.10 2.95
N SER A 45 24.88 -13.21 2.97
CA SER A 45 25.90 -13.20 4.01
C SER A 45 25.33 -12.91 5.39
N LEU A 46 24.37 -11.98 5.49
CA LEU A 46 23.68 -11.68 6.76
C LEU A 46 22.86 -12.89 7.24
N PHE A 47 22.16 -13.58 6.34
CA PHE A 47 21.45 -14.80 6.69
C PHE A 47 22.39 -15.83 7.31
N PHE A 48 23.48 -16.17 6.63
CA PHE A 48 24.43 -17.17 7.13
C PHE A 48 25.21 -16.69 8.37
N ALA A 49 25.54 -15.40 8.46
CA ALA A 49 26.21 -14.83 9.63
C ALA A 49 25.37 -14.98 10.90
N VAL A 50 24.05 -14.75 10.81
CA VAL A 50 23.13 -14.95 11.93
C VAL A 50 22.87 -16.43 12.18
N TYR A 51 22.61 -17.22 11.14
CA TYR A 51 22.30 -18.64 11.25
C TYR A 51 23.44 -19.43 11.88
N LEU A 52 24.68 -19.18 11.45
CA LEU A 52 25.89 -19.86 11.94
C LEU A 52 26.50 -19.23 13.20
N SER A 53 25.92 -18.12 13.71
CA SER A 53 26.42 -17.50 14.94
C SER A 53 26.28 -18.41 16.12
N PRO A 54 27.13 -18.27 17.17
CA PRO A 54 26.97 -18.97 18.44
C PRO A 54 25.58 -18.73 19.05
N ALA A 55 25.21 -19.49 20.08
CA ALA A 55 23.99 -19.24 20.85
C ALA A 55 23.99 -17.79 21.37
N TRP A 56 22.88 -17.09 21.17
CA TRP A 56 22.69 -15.74 21.67
C TRP A 56 22.19 -15.79 23.11
N PRO A 57 22.43 -14.75 23.93
CA PRO A 57 21.94 -14.68 25.29
C PRO A 57 20.43 -14.85 25.35
N ASP A 58 19.95 -15.53 26.40
CA ASP A 58 18.53 -15.66 26.66
C ASP A 58 17.91 -14.29 26.91
N ALA A 59 16.72 -14.07 26.38
CA ALA A 59 15.93 -12.89 26.71
C ALA A 59 15.22 -13.13 28.04
N ILE A 60 15.38 -12.23 29.00
CA ILE A 60 14.74 -12.33 30.32
C ILE A 60 13.49 -11.47 30.31
N ASP A 61 12.33 -12.10 30.52
CA ASP A 61 11.06 -11.41 30.57
C ASP A 61 10.91 -10.55 31.85
N PRO A 62 9.88 -9.69 31.96
CA PRO A 62 9.64 -8.91 33.17
C PRO A 62 9.37 -9.72 34.43
N MET A 63 8.97 -11.00 34.30
CA MET A 63 8.72 -11.93 35.42
C MET A 63 9.98 -12.68 35.83
N GLY A 64 11.07 -12.55 35.09
CA GLY A 64 12.36 -13.22 35.35
C GLY A 64 12.50 -14.58 34.66
N GLU A 65 11.58 -14.96 33.78
CA GLU A 65 11.70 -16.18 32.98
C GLU A 65 12.66 -15.98 31.81
N ALA A 66 13.55 -16.96 31.60
CA ALA A 66 14.51 -16.95 30.51
C ALA A 66 13.90 -17.55 29.24
N PHE A 67 14.00 -16.84 28.16
CA PHE A 67 13.52 -17.27 26.85
C PHE A 67 14.70 -17.50 25.90
N GLU A 68 15.01 -18.77 25.63
CA GLU A 68 16.11 -19.18 24.76
C GLU A 68 15.74 -18.94 23.27
N LEU A 69 16.66 -18.33 22.51
CA LEU A 69 16.54 -18.23 21.06
C LEU A 69 17.06 -19.50 20.40
N SER A 70 16.15 -20.31 19.90
CA SER A 70 16.48 -21.55 19.18
C SER A 70 17.31 -21.28 17.91
N SER A 71 17.96 -22.34 17.39
CA SER A 71 18.68 -22.26 16.11
C SER A 71 17.75 -21.89 14.96
N GLN A 72 16.50 -22.36 15.01
CA GLN A 72 15.44 -21.99 14.04
C GLN A 72 15.06 -20.52 14.20
N GLY A 73 14.95 -20.02 15.42
CA GLY A 73 14.70 -18.58 15.68
C GLY A 73 15.81 -17.71 15.09
N LYS A 74 17.08 -18.10 15.27
CA LYS A 74 18.22 -17.41 14.64
C LYS A 74 18.13 -17.45 13.11
N ALA A 75 17.81 -18.60 12.53
CA ALA A 75 17.64 -18.72 11.10
C ALA A 75 16.48 -17.87 10.57
N ALA A 76 15.36 -17.76 11.31
CA ALA A 76 14.24 -16.88 10.98
C ALA A 76 14.64 -15.39 11.02
N LEU A 77 15.45 -14.97 12.02
CA LEU A 77 16.03 -13.62 12.06
C LEU A 77 16.99 -13.36 10.90
N GLY A 78 17.81 -14.34 10.54
CA GLY A 78 18.67 -14.27 9.38
C GLY A 78 17.87 -14.11 8.08
N LEU A 79 16.79 -14.88 7.92
CA LEU A 79 15.87 -14.78 6.78
C LEU A 79 15.17 -13.43 6.74
N PHE A 80 14.77 -12.89 7.88
CA PHE A 80 14.22 -11.56 8.00
C PHE A 80 15.20 -10.48 7.47
N LEU A 81 16.48 -10.56 7.86
CA LEU A 81 17.51 -9.61 7.37
C LEU A 81 17.77 -9.77 5.88
N LEU A 82 17.81 -10.99 5.35
CA LEU A 82 17.92 -11.24 3.92
C LEU A 82 16.74 -10.59 3.16
N ALA A 83 15.52 -10.87 3.60
CA ALA A 83 14.32 -10.33 2.98
C ALA A 83 14.29 -8.79 3.05
N ALA A 84 14.64 -8.21 4.20
CA ALA A 84 14.71 -6.76 4.37
C ALA A 84 15.70 -6.12 3.39
N VAL A 85 16.93 -6.65 3.28
CA VAL A 85 17.94 -6.15 2.33
C VAL A 85 17.44 -6.27 0.89
N TRP A 86 16.88 -7.42 0.52
CA TRP A 86 16.45 -7.64 -0.86
C TRP A 86 15.21 -6.83 -1.24
N TRP A 87 14.29 -6.54 -0.31
CA TRP A 87 13.16 -5.65 -0.54
C TRP A 87 13.58 -4.17 -0.57
N VAL A 88 14.49 -3.74 0.33
CA VAL A 88 14.99 -2.35 0.38
C VAL A 88 15.74 -1.97 -0.89
N PHE A 89 16.61 -2.86 -1.38
CA PHE A 89 17.46 -2.58 -2.54
C PHE A 89 16.92 -3.14 -3.85
N GLU A 90 15.72 -3.73 -3.83
CA GLU A 90 15.07 -4.36 -5.00
C GLU A 90 16.04 -5.26 -5.78
N VAL A 91 16.82 -6.05 -5.06
CA VAL A 91 17.88 -6.91 -5.60
C VAL A 91 17.32 -7.86 -6.67
N VAL A 92 16.13 -8.37 -6.43
CA VAL A 92 15.30 -9.14 -7.36
C VAL A 92 13.87 -8.60 -7.32
N PRO A 93 13.01 -8.90 -8.30
CA PRO A 93 11.60 -8.52 -8.22
C PRO A 93 10.99 -8.94 -6.87
N ILE A 94 10.19 -8.06 -6.27
CA ILE A 94 9.67 -8.23 -4.90
C ILE A 94 8.97 -9.58 -4.67
N GLY A 95 8.23 -10.07 -5.65
CA GLY A 95 7.60 -11.39 -5.61
C GLY A 95 8.62 -12.54 -5.61
N VAL A 96 9.79 -12.36 -6.25
CA VAL A 96 10.87 -13.36 -6.26
C VAL A 96 11.52 -13.43 -4.87
N THR A 97 11.73 -12.31 -4.18
CA THR A 97 12.15 -12.29 -2.78
C THR A 97 11.19 -13.10 -1.91
N SER A 98 9.89 -12.98 -2.15
CA SER A 98 8.85 -13.71 -1.42
C SER A 98 8.91 -15.22 -1.68
N ILE A 99 9.15 -15.64 -2.90
CA ILE A 99 9.41 -17.06 -3.23
C ILE A 99 10.68 -17.53 -2.52
N THR A 100 11.74 -16.71 -2.51
CA THR A 100 12.99 -17.03 -1.80
C THR A 100 12.76 -17.24 -0.30
N ILE A 101 11.89 -16.44 0.33
CA ILE A 101 11.49 -16.64 1.74
C ILE A 101 10.93 -18.05 1.94
N ALA A 102 9.98 -18.48 1.10
CA ALA A 102 9.42 -19.83 1.19
C ALA A 102 10.48 -20.92 0.95
N VAL A 103 11.35 -20.74 -0.05
CA VAL A 103 12.44 -21.69 -0.36
C VAL A 103 13.40 -21.84 0.81
N VAL A 104 13.82 -20.72 1.42
CA VAL A 104 14.75 -20.77 2.58
C VAL A 104 14.06 -21.42 3.78
N GLN A 105 12.78 -21.15 4.02
CA GLN A 105 12.03 -21.82 5.09
C GLN A 105 12.01 -23.33 4.89
N VAL A 106 11.65 -23.80 3.71
CA VAL A 106 11.57 -25.24 3.40
C VAL A 106 12.92 -25.93 3.51
N LEU A 107 13.99 -25.28 3.04
CA LEU A 107 15.32 -25.92 2.99
C LEU A 107 16.08 -25.85 4.32
N PHE A 108 15.89 -24.81 5.12
CA PHE A 108 16.76 -24.52 6.27
C PHE A 108 16.03 -24.40 7.61
N LEU A 109 14.73 -24.07 7.64
CA LEU A 109 14.02 -23.74 8.86
C LEU A 109 12.94 -24.76 9.24
N ILE A 110 12.10 -25.11 8.26
CA ILE A 110 10.92 -25.96 8.48
C ILE A 110 11.18 -27.30 7.81
N ARG A 111 11.84 -28.19 8.53
CA ARG A 111 12.08 -29.56 8.07
C ARG A 111 11.17 -30.53 8.81
N PRO A 112 10.86 -31.70 8.23
CA PRO A 112 10.03 -32.73 8.90
C PRO A 112 10.57 -33.21 10.25
N ASP A 113 11.90 -33.12 10.45
CA ASP A 113 12.62 -33.52 11.63
C ASP A 113 12.83 -32.40 12.65
N VAL A 114 12.35 -31.19 12.38
CA VAL A 114 12.51 -30.03 13.26
C VAL A 114 11.22 -29.78 14.04
N MET A 115 11.32 -29.80 15.35
CA MET A 115 10.26 -29.35 16.24
C MET A 115 10.22 -27.84 16.28
N LEU A 116 9.02 -27.26 16.17
CA LEU A 116 8.81 -25.84 16.40
C LEU A 116 8.75 -25.53 17.90
N VAL A 117 9.08 -24.30 18.25
CA VAL A 117 9.01 -23.80 19.62
C VAL A 117 7.57 -23.96 20.14
N GLY A 118 7.41 -24.73 21.24
CA GLY A 118 6.10 -24.95 21.86
C GLY A 118 5.28 -26.13 21.32
N GLY A 119 5.79 -26.93 20.39
CA GLY A 119 5.09 -28.10 19.85
C GLY A 119 5.81 -29.40 20.12
N ASP A 120 5.09 -30.40 20.62
CA ASP A 120 5.61 -31.76 20.82
C ASP A 120 5.61 -32.63 19.54
N THR A 121 5.13 -32.06 18.42
CA THR A 121 5.00 -32.75 17.14
C THR A 121 5.91 -32.14 16.08
N PRO A 122 6.58 -32.99 15.25
CA PRO A 122 7.33 -32.49 14.11
C PRO A 122 6.38 -31.71 13.16
N VAL A 123 6.77 -30.50 12.80
CA VAL A 123 5.94 -29.69 11.91
C VAL A 123 6.24 -30.07 10.48
N GLY A 124 5.21 -30.45 9.73
CA GLY A 124 5.31 -30.83 8.32
C GLY A 124 5.86 -29.69 7.46
N GLY A 125 6.98 -29.97 6.74
CA GLY A 125 7.84 -29.02 6.09
C GLY A 125 7.21 -28.00 5.12
N ALA A 126 7.09 -28.37 3.84
CA ALA A 126 6.71 -27.42 2.77
C ALA A 126 5.33 -26.78 2.96
N GLU A 127 4.37 -27.49 3.55
CA GLU A 127 3.00 -27.00 3.75
C GLU A 127 2.94 -25.72 4.57
N LEU A 128 3.76 -25.61 5.64
CA LEU A 128 3.79 -24.42 6.49
C LEU A 128 4.38 -23.21 5.79
N ALA A 129 5.44 -23.40 5.01
CA ALA A 129 6.06 -22.29 4.27
C ALA A 129 5.11 -21.70 3.23
N PHE A 130 4.27 -22.53 2.60
CA PHE A 130 3.34 -22.10 1.54
C PHE A 130 1.93 -21.78 2.05
N LYS A 131 1.55 -22.25 3.24
CA LYS A 131 0.22 -22.00 3.84
C LYS A 131 -0.17 -20.52 3.78
N GLU A 132 0.74 -19.65 4.15
CA GLU A 132 0.48 -18.21 4.24
C GLU A 132 0.36 -17.53 2.87
N PHE A 133 0.86 -18.13 1.79
CA PHE A 133 0.58 -17.65 0.42
C PHE A 133 -0.89 -17.84 0.04
N MET A 134 -1.58 -18.78 0.69
CA MET A 134 -3.02 -19.00 0.55
C MET A 134 -3.84 -18.36 1.68
N HIS A 135 -3.22 -17.53 2.52
CA HIS A 135 -3.93 -16.85 3.60
C HIS A 135 -5.09 -15.99 3.07
N PRO A 136 -6.27 -15.97 3.71
CA PRO A 136 -7.43 -15.19 3.26
C PRO A 136 -7.14 -13.72 2.98
N SER A 137 -6.23 -13.09 3.74
CA SER A 137 -5.82 -11.71 3.50
C SER A 137 -5.13 -11.50 2.15
N VAL A 138 -4.36 -12.48 1.65
CA VAL A 138 -3.71 -12.42 0.33
C VAL A 138 -4.76 -12.41 -0.77
N TRP A 139 -5.77 -13.26 -0.64
CA TRP A 139 -6.88 -13.34 -1.60
C TRP A 139 -7.83 -12.15 -1.51
N PHE A 140 -8.01 -11.56 -0.32
CA PHE A 140 -8.68 -10.27 -0.17
C PHE A 140 -7.99 -9.16 -0.99
N ILE A 141 -6.65 -9.12 -0.94
CA ILE A 141 -5.85 -8.16 -1.70
C ILE A 141 -6.00 -8.38 -3.21
N PHE A 142 -5.97 -9.64 -3.65
CA PHE A 142 -6.22 -9.99 -5.05
C PHE A 142 -7.56 -9.40 -5.53
N GLY A 143 -8.66 -9.67 -4.82
CA GLY A 143 -9.99 -9.13 -5.17
C GLY A 143 -10.05 -7.60 -5.12
N SER A 144 -9.36 -6.96 -4.17
CA SER A 144 -9.24 -5.50 -4.09
C SER A 144 -8.55 -4.89 -5.32
N ILE A 145 -7.47 -5.51 -5.80
CA ILE A 145 -6.79 -5.10 -7.02
C ILE A 145 -7.71 -5.25 -8.23
N VAL A 146 -8.44 -6.36 -8.33
CA VAL A 146 -9.41 -6.60 -9.42
C VAL A 146 -10.50 -5.53 -9.44
N ILE A 147 -11.03 -5.10 -8.28
CA ILE A 147 -11.98 -3.97 -8.22
C ILE A 147 -11.37 -2.72 -8.85
N GLY A 148 -10.12 -2.38 -8.53
CA GLY A 148 -9.41 -1.26 -9.14
C GLY A 148 -9.32 -1.35 -10.67
N MET A 149 -9.03 -2.55 -11.18
CA MET A 149 -8.98 -2.82 -12.63
C MET A 149 -10.36 -2.62 -13.27
N VAL A 150 -11.44 -3.09 -12.64
CA VAL A 150 -12.82 -2.91 -13.12
C VAL A 150 -13.20 -1.43 -13.21
N PHE A 151 -12.92 -0.63 -12.19
CA PHE A 151 -13.21 0.81 -12.19
C PHE A 151 -12.46 1.55 -13.29
N THR A 152 -11.22 1.14 -13.55
CA THR A 152 -10.40 1.71 -14.64
C THR A 152 -10.91 1.28 -16.01
N LYS A 153 -11.19 -0.02 -16.21
CA LYS A 153 -11.63 -0.59 -17.48
C LYS A 153 -13.01 -0.10 -17.89
N THR A 154 -13.94 0.02 -16.96
CA THR A 154 -15.30 0.53 -17.22
C THR A 154 -15.33 2.04 -17.49
N GLY A 155 -14.32 2.79 -17.07
CA GLY A 155 -14.29 4.25 -17.18
C GLY A 155 -15.02 5.00 -16.05
N LEU A 156 -15.53 4.26 -15.05
CA LEU A 156 -16.26 4.85 -13.91
C LEU A 156 -15.42 5.88 -13.16
N THR A 157 -14.13 5.62 -12.98
CA THR A 157 -13.19 6.56 -12.35
C THR A 157 -13.10 7.88 -13.12
N LYS A 158 -13.00 7.82 -14.46
CA LYS A 158 -12.96 9.04 -15.31
C LYS A 158 -14.24 9.85 -15.20
N ARG A 159 -15.39 9.17 -15.20
CA ARG A 159 -16.70 9.82 -15.06
C ARG A 159 -16.83 10.57 -13.74
N LEU A 160 -16.44 9.93 -12.63
CA LEU A 160 -16.44 10.55 -11.30
C LEU A 160 -15.50 11.76 -11.26
N ALA A 161 -14.32 11.64 -11.83
CA ALA A 161 -13.31 12.69 -11.86
C ALA A 161 -13.77 13.93 -12.65
N TYR A 162 -14.32 13.75 -13.85
CA TYR A 162 -14.83 14.89 -14.62
C TYR A 162 -16.05 15.54 -13.97
N LYS A 163 -16.95 14.74 -13.38
CA LYS A 163 -18.10 15.29 -12.64
C LYS A 163 -17.64 16.14 -11.45
N MET A 164 -16.62 15.70 -10.73
CA MET A 164 -16.02 16.48 -9.64
C MET A 164 -15.49 17.83 -10.14
N LEU A 165 -14.73 17.87 -11.25
CA LEU A 165 -14.21 19.12 -11.79
C LEU A 165 -15.31 20.12 -12.17
N VAL A 166 -16.42 19.63 -12.74
CA VAL A 166 -17.59 20.49 -13.04
C VAL A 166 -18.17 21.12 -11.77
N LEU A 167 -18.19 20.37 -10.65
CA LEU A 167 -18.73 20.85 -9.37
C LEU A 167 -17.81 21.84 -8.66
N VAL A 168 -16.50 21.63 -8.73
CA VAL A 168 -15.48 22.44 -8.03
C VAL A 168 -15.32 23.83 -8.64
N GLY A 169 -15.49 23.94 -9.96
CA GLY A 169 -15.38 25.23 -10.68
C GLY A 169 -13.93 25.61 -10.95
N GLU A 170 -13.63 26.91 -10.96
CA GLU A 170 -12.38 27.45 -11.52
C GLU A 170 -11.37 27.99 -10.49
N LYS A 171 -11.76 28.14 -9.20
CA LYS A 171 -10.87 28.65 -8.16
C LYS A 171 -9.80 27.61 -7.81
N THR A 172 -8.52 27.98 -7.87
CA THR A 172 -7.38 27.08 -7.63
C THR A 172 -7.43 26.40 -6.26
N SER A 173 -7.85 27.11 -5.21
CA SER A 173 -8.03 26.52 -3.88
C SER A 173 -9.10 25.42 -3.84
N ARG A 174 -10.19 25.62 -4.57
CA ARG A 174 -11.25 24.60 -4.69
C ARG A 174 -10.82 23.45 -5.58
N ILE A 175 -10.00 23.71 -6.62
CA ILE A 175 -9.43 22.67 -7.49
C ILE A 175 -8.53 21.75 -6.69
N TYR A 176 -7.63 22.28 -5.84
CA TYR A 176 -6.85 21.46 -4.93
C TYR A 176 -7.76 20.60 -4.06
N LEU A 177 -8.72 21.23 -3.36
CA LEU A 177 -9.62 20.50 -2.46
C LEU A 177 -10.41 19.43 -3.22
N GLY A 178 -10.96 19.75 -4.37
CA GLY A 178 -11.74 18.80 -5.18
C GLY A 178 -10.90 17.63 -5.67
N CYS A 179 -9.69 17.89 -6.18
CA CYS A 179 -8.77 16.82 -6.59
C CYS A 179 -8.37 15.94 -5.39
N PHE A 180 -8.11 16.52 -4.22
CA PHE A 180 -7.74 15.79 -3.02
C PHE A 180 -8.90 14.97 -2.47
N VAL A 181 -10.09 15.56 -2.32
CA VAL A 181 -11.30 14.84 -1.90
C VAL A 181 -11.62 13.71 -2.87
N MET A 182 -11.52 13.96 -4.18
CA MET A 182 -11.75 12.93 -5.19
C MET A 182 -10.75 11.78 -5.09
N THR A 183 -9.45 12.10 -4.93
CA THR A 183 -8.40 11.10 -4.72
C THR A 183 -8.71 10.27 -3.47
N ALA A 184 -9.05 10.91 -2.36
CA ALA A 184 -9.41 10.23 -1.12
C ALA A 184 -10.62 9.30 -1.28
N ILE A 185 -11.73 9.79 -1.87
CA ILE A 185 -12.94 8.98 -2.08
C ILE A 185 -12.65 7.76 -2.95
N LEU A 186 -11.91 7.92 -4.03
CA LEU A 186 -11.56 6.80 -4.91
C LEU A 186 -10.67 5.77 -4.19
N THR A 187 -9.77 6.22 -3.31
CA THR A 187 -8.94 5.29 -2.53
C THR A 187 -9.71 4.52 -1.46
N HIS A 188 -10.96 4.86 -1.18
CA HIS A 188 -11.81 4.03 -0.30
C HIS A 188 -12.33 2.77 -0.98
N VAL A 189 -12.36 2.73 -2.31
CA VAL A 189 -12.94 1.61 -3.08
C VAL A 189 -11.94 0.95 -4.01
N MET A 190 -10.75 1.54 -4.22
CA MET A 190 -9.71 0.97 -5.06
C MET A 190 -8.31 1.34 -4.56
N ALA A 191 -7.32 0.53 -4.90
CA ALA A 191 -5.94 0.72 -4.47
C ALA A 191 -5.38 2.09 -4.87
N HIS A 192 -4.71 2.77 -3.94
CA HIS A 192 -4.16 4.12 -4.09
C HIS A 192 -3.24 4.27 -5.32
N THR A 193 -2.50 3.22 -5.70
CA THR A 193 -1.68 3.21 -6.92
C THR A 193 -2.53 3.34 -8.17
N ALA A 194 -3.64 2.59 -8.26
CA ALA A 194 -4.56 2.65 -9.39
C ALA A 194 -5.27 4.01 -9.46
N VAL A 195 -5.65 4.57 -8.30
CA VAL A 195 -6.22 5.93 -8.21
C VAL A 195 -5.24 6.96 -8.73
N ALA A 196 -3.98 6.95 -8.25
CA ALA A 196 -2.96 7.89 -8.70
C ALA A 196 -2.74 7.80 -10.22
N ALA A 197 -2.58 6.59 -10.77
CA ALA A 197 -2.39 6.39 -12.21
C ALA A 197 -3.59 6.87 -13.05
N THR A 198 -4.81 6.75 -12.52
CA THR A 198 -6.02 7.18 -13.25
C THR A 198 -6.27 8.68 -13.15
N ILE A 199 -5.97 9.30 -11.99
CA ILE A 199 -6.15 10.75 -11.78
C ILE A 199 -5.01 11.55 -12.41
N PHE A 200 -3.79 11.02 -12.48
CA PHE A 200 -2.62 11.72 -13.00
C PHE A 200 -2.85 12.39 -14.38
N PRO A 201 -3.38 11.70 -15.41
CA PRO A 201 -3.66 12.35 -16.70
C PRO A 201 -4.66 13.50 -16.60
N LEU A 202 -5.61 13.43 -15.65
CA LEU A 202 -6.56 14.52 -15.38
C LEU A 202 -5.84 15.73 -14.79
N LEU A 203 -4.94 15.51 -13.82
CA LEU A 203 -4.14 16.60 -13.23
C LEU A 203 -3.25 17.26 -14.28
N VAL A 204 -2.66 16.47 -15.19
CA VAL A 204 -1.91 17.01 -16.34
C VAL A 204 -2.80 17.88 -17.22
N ALA A 205 -4.02 17.45 -17.50
CA ALA A 205 -4.98 18.26 -18.29
C ALA A 205 -5.36 19.56 -17.59
N ILE A 206 -5.55 19.55 -16.27
CA ILE A 206 -5.81 20.76 -15.47
C ILE A 206 -4.58 21.67 -15.50
N TYR A 207 -3.39 21.12 -15.31
CA TYR A 207 -2.16 21.90 -15.30
C TYR A 207 -1.88 22.60 -16.62
N ARG A 208 -2.12 21.94 -17.75
CA ARG A 208 -1.98 22.53 -19.09
C ARG A 208 -2.93 23.70 -19.37
N LEU A 209 -4.03 23.80 -18.65
CA LEU A 209 -4.92 24.98 -18.70
C LEU A 209 -4.45 26.09 -17.75
N TYR A 210 -3.67 25.76 -16.74
CA TYR A 210 -3.08 26.70 -15.81
C TYR A 210 -1.82 27.36 -16.39
N GLU A 211 -0.97 26.57 -17.01
CA GLU A 211 0.29 26.99 -17.61
C GLU A 211 0.50 26.29 -18.95
N GLU A 212 0.75 27.07 -20.01
CA GLU A 212 0.99 26.54 -21.36
C GLU A 212 2.39 26.00 -21.54
N GLY A 213 3.34 26.40 -20.67
CA GLY A 213 4.72 25.89 -20.65
C GLY A 213 4.89 24.65 -19.80
N ASP A 214 6.10 24.05 -19.90
CA ASP A 214 6.50 22.91 -19.07
C ASP A 214 7.23 23.36 -17.78
N GLU A 215 7.28 24.67 -17.49
CA GLU A 215 7.96 25.24 -16.33
C GLU A 215 7.25 24.85 -15.02
N PRO A 216 8.02 24.42 -14.00
CA PRO A 216 7.45 24.06 -12.70
C PRO A 216 6.84 25.29 -12.00
N THR A 217 5.60 25.16 -11.55
CA THR A 217 4.88 26.18 -10.80
C THR A 217 4.55 25.69 -9.38
N ASN A 218 4.29 26.60 -8.43
CA ASN A 218 3.82 26.20 -7.10
C ASN A 218 2.49 25.47 -7.19
N PHE A 219 1.58 25.93 -8.09
CA PHE A 219 0.33 25.23 -8.34
C PHE A 219 0.59 23.78 -8.79
N GLY A 220 1.47 23.56 -9.76
CA GLY A 220 1.83 22.22 -10.23
C GLY A 220 2.44 21.37 -9.12
N LYS A 221 3.41 21.91 -8.37
CA LYS A 221 4.04 21.21 -7.22
C LYS A 221 2.99 20.76 -6.21
N GLY A 222 2.14 21.69 -5.75
CA GLY A 222 1.10 21.37 -4.77
C GLY A 222 0.04 20.41 -5.30
N LEU A 223 -0.35 20.52 -6.57
CA LEU A 223 -1.35 19.64 -7.18
C LEU A 223 -0.87 18.19 -7.26
N PHE A 224 0.33 17.95 -7.79
CA PHE A 224 0.84 16.60 -8.00
C PHE A 224 1.36 15.95 -6.70
N MET A 225 2.16 16.68 -5.89
CA MET A 225 2.57 16.15 -4.58
C MET A 225 1.38 15.93 -3.66
N GLY A 226 0.43 16.88 -3.65
CA GLY A 226 -0.78 16.76 -2.84
C GLY A 226 -1.63 15.57 -3.21
N MET A 227 -1.79 15.27 -4.50
CA MET A 227 -2.46 14.05 -4.96
C MET A 227 -1.79 12.80 -4.40
N ALA A 228 -0.46 12.73 -4.45
CA ALA A 228 0.29 11.57 -3.94
C ALA A 228 0.12 11.40 -2.42
N TYR A 229 0.25 12.49 -1.65
CA TYR A 229 0.11 12.48 -0.20
C TYR A 229 -1.31 12.11 0.23
N VAL A 230 -2.30 12.69 -0.43
CA VAL A 230 -3.72 12.41 -0.14
C VAL A 230 -4.12 11.01 -0.58
N ALA A 231 -3.54 10.45 -1.65
CA ALA A 231 -3.74 9.05 -2.00
C ALA A 231 -3.31 8.12 -0.85
N GLY A 232 -2.22 8.45 -0.16
CA GLY A 232 -1.82 7.79 1.07
C GLY A 232 -2.86 7.93 2.18
N ALA A 233 -3.25 9.17 2.51
CA ALA A 233 -4.20 9.47 3.59
C ALA A 233 -5.59 8.85 3.39
N GLY A 234 -6.13 8.91 2.17
CA GLY A 234 -7.42 8.28 1.87
C GLY A 234 -7.38 6.76 1.89
N SER A 235 -6.24 6.17 1.53
CA SER A 235 -6.11 4.71 1.41
C SER A 235 -6.03 3.95 2.74
N ILE A 236 -5.89 4.63 3.88
CA ILE A 236 -5.95 3.99 5.20
C ILE A 236 -7.38 3.72 5.66
N VAL A 237 -8.35 4.45 5.12
CA VAL A 237 -9.74 4.49 5.60
C VAL A 237 -10.45 3.15 5.44
N THR A 238 -10.15 2.40 4.39
CA THR A 238 -10.74 1.08 4.15
C THR A 238 -9.69 0.04 3.79
N LEU A 239 -10.03 -1.23 3.92
CA LEU A 239 -9.17 -2.33 3.47
C LEU A 239 -8.93 -2.35 1.96
N LEU A 240 -9.83 -1.75 1.17
CA LEU A 240 -9.72 -1.71 -0.30
C LEU A 240 -8.68 -0.70 -0.78
N GLY A 241 -8.40 0.33 0.02
CA GLY A 241 -7.51 1.44 -0.34
C GLY A 241 -6.04 1.05 -0.46
N ALA A 242 -5.60 0.07 0.33
CA ALA A 242 -4.25 -0.44 0.24
C ALA A 242 -4.11 -1.81 0.91
N ALA A 243 -3.36 -2.64 0.28
CA ALA A 243 -3.12 -4.01 0.68
C ALA A 243 -2.46 -4.18 2.06
N ARG A 244 -1.69 -3.19 2.52
CA ARG A 244 -1.08 -3.20 3.87
C ARG A 244 -2.10 -3.37 4.99
N GLY A 245 -3.34 -2.88 4.83
CA GLY A 245 -4.41 -3.06 5.80
C GLY A 245 -4.76 -4.52 6.02
N ALA A 246 -4.94 -5.29 4.94
CA ALA A 246 -5.27 -6.70 5.03
C ALA A 246 -4.13 -7.53 5.64
N VAL A 247 -2.87 -7.21 5.32
CA VAL A 247 -1.68 -7.85 5.92
C VAL A 247 -1.60 -7.55 7.42
N ALA A 248 -1.76 -6.28 7.80
CA ALA A 248 -1.72 -5.88 9.20
C ALA A 248 -2.81 -6.56 10.03
N LEU A 249 -4.03 -6.65 9.51
CA LEU A 249 -5.12 -7.37 10.16
C LEU A 249 -4.85 -8.88 10.23
N GLY A 250 -4.17 -9.44 9.23
CA GLY A 250 -3.72 -10.82 9.25
C GLY A 250 -2.80 -11.08 10.44
N PHE A 251 -1.73 -10.30 10.58
CA PHE A 251 -0.81 -10.40 11.73
C PHE A 251 -1.50 -10.13 13.06
N TYR A 252 -2.38 -9.13 13.13
CA TYR A 252 -3.11 -8.83 14.35
C TYR A 252 -3.93 -10.04 14.81
N LYS A 253 -4.70 -10.64 13.90
CA LYS A 253 -5.49 -11.83 14.20
C LYS A 253 -4.63 -13.03 14.60
N GLU A 254 -3.51 -13.25 13.94
CA GLU A 254 -2.63 -14.39 14.22
C GLU A 254 -1.94 -14.26 15.58
N ILE A 255 -1.50 -13.06 15.94
CA ILE A 255 -0.74 -12.81 17.17
C ILE A 255 -1.66 -12.67 18.39
N THR A 256 -2.80 -11.97 18.23
CA THR A 256 -3.72 -11.66 19.35
C THR A 256 -4.93 -12.59 19.45
N GLY A 257 -5.20 -13.37 18.41
CA GLY A 257 -6.44 -14.16 18.28
C GLY A 257 -7.70 -13.33 17.99
N GLN A 258 -7.60 -12.00 17.93
CA GLN A 258 -8.72 -11.08 17.72
C GLN A 258 -8.88 -10.71 16.25
N ASP A 259 -10.10 -10.60 15.74
CA ASP A 259 -10.40 -10.19 14.36
C ASP A 259 -10.97 -8.77 14.32
N VAL A 260 -10.31 -7.88 13.61
CA VAL A 260 -10.82 -6.53 13.32
C VAL A 260 -11.72 -6.60 12.09
N SER A 261 -12.98 -6.20 12.27
CA SER A 261 -13.94 -6.17 11.16
C SER A 261 -13.61 -5.06 10.15
N PHE A 262 -14.16 -5.19 8.91
CA PHE A 262 -14.07 -4.15 7.90
C PHE A 262 -14.61 -2.79 8.41
N PHE A 263 -15.76 -2.82 9.08
CA PHE A 263 -16.35 -1.62 9.67
C PHE A 263 -15.52 -1.09 10.84
N GLY A 264 -15.01 -1.96 11.72
CA GLY A 264 -14.15 -1.56 12.84
C GLY A 264 -12.91 -0.80 12.40
N LEU A 265 -12.21 -1.31 11.37
CA LEU A 265 -11.09 -0.57 10.78
C LEU A 265 -11.57 0.78 10.22
N THR A 266 -12.64 0.79 9.42
CA THR A 266 -13.15 2.04 8.82
C THR A 266 -13.58 3.03 9.89
N TRP A 267 -14.19 2.58 10.99
CA TRP A 267 -14.62 3.42 12.10
C TRP A 267 -13.47 4.22 12.70
N TYR A 268 -12.37 3.58 13.05
CA TYR A 268 -11.20 4.25 13.63
C TYR A 268 -10.36 5.03 12.61
N MET A 269 -10.31 4.56 11.36
CA MET A 269 -9.45 5.13 10.32
C MET A 269 -10.11 6.26 9.52
N PHE A 270 -11.45 6.31 9.43
CA PHE A 270 -12.16 7.34 8.68
C PHE A 270 -11.86 8.76 9.21
N PRO A 271 -11.98 9.02 10.52
CA PRO A 271 -11.72 10.37 11.03
C PRO A 271 -10.27 10.82 10.78
N ILE A 272 -9.27 9.98 11.08
CA ILE A 272 -7.88 10.35 10.92
C ILE A 272 -7.49 10.53 9.44
N GLY A 273 -8.00 9.67 8.55
CA GLY A 273 -7.76 9.80 7.11
C GLY A 273 -8.31 11.12 6.56
N TRP A 274 -9.54 11.48 6.91
CA TRP A 274 -10.15 12.73 6.45
C TRP A 274 -9.54 13.96 7.11
N VAL A 275 -9.19 13.93 8.38
CA VAL A 275 -8.42 15.01 9.03
C VAL A 275 -7.12 15.23 8.27
N MET A 276 -6.40 14.17 7.91
CA MET A 276 -5.16 14.30 7.13
C MET A 276 -5.40 14.86 5.73
N VAL A 277 -6.49 14.51 5.04
CA VAL A 277 -6.84 15.11 3.74
C VAL A 277 -6.97 16.61 3.84
N PHE A 278 -7.69 17.12 4.86
CA PHE A 278 -7.88 18.56 5.04
C PHE A 278 -6.60 19.25 5.55
N VAL A 279 -5.84 18.62 6.43
CA VAL A 279 -4.53 19.12 6.90
C VAL A 279 -3.57 19.25 5.72
N LEU A 280 -3.49 18.25 4.85
CA LEU A 280 -2.66 18.29 3.66
C LEU A 280 -3.13 19.34 2.65
N TRP A 281 -4.45 19.52 2.48
CA TRP A 281 -4.97 20.61 1.66
C TRP A 281 -4.54 21.97 2.20
N ALA A 282 -4.72 22.24 3.49
CA ALA A 282 -4.29 23.47 4.14
C ALA A 282 -2.76 23.66 4.04
N PHE A 283 -2.01 22.59 4.27
CA PHE A 283 -0.56 22.57 4.14
C PHE A 283 -0.11 23.00 2.73
N PHE A 284 -0.65 22.40 1.68
CA PHE A 284 -0.27 22.75 0.30
C PHE A 284 -0.75 24.12 -0.13
N MET A 285 -1.86 24.63 0.41
CA MET A 285 -2.32 26.00 0.20
C MET A 285 -1.39 27.06 0.79
N VAL A 286 -0.66 26.71 1.84
CA VAL A 286 0.33 27.59 2.49
C VAL A 286 1.73 27.38 1.90
N TYR A 287 2.17 26.13 1.79
CA TYR A 287 3.54 25.77 1.41
C TYR A 287 3.81 25.96 -0.08
N TYR A 288 2.83 25.62 -0.93
CA TYR A 288 2.86 25.84 -2.38
C TYR A 288 1.62 26.64 -2.81
N LYS A 289 1.56 27.91 -2.37
CA LYS A 289 0.48 28.83 -2.71
C LYS A 289 0.41 28.99 -4.22
N PRO A 290 -0.78 28.73 -4.86
CA PRO A 290 -0.97 28.95 -6.29
C PRO A 290 -0.69 30.40 -6.71
N GLU A 291 -0.02 30.59 -7.83
CA GLU A 291 0.31 31.91 -8.38
C GLU A 291 -0.94 32.64 -8.91
N ARG A 292 -1.90 31.88 -9.44
CA ARG A 292 -3.17 32.40 -9.97
C ARG A 292 -4.34 31.93 -9.11
N ALA A 293 -5.29 32.82 -8.86
CA ALA A 293 -6.46 32.50 -8.02
C ALA A 293 -7.51 31.63 -8.74
N SER A 294 -7.50 31.58 -10.08
CA SER A 294 -8.47 30.83 -10.88
C SER A 294 -7.87 30.36 -12.20
N ILE A 295 -8.49 29.34 -12.79
CA ILE A 295 -8.19 28.77 -14.11
C ILE A 295 -9.44 29.00 -14.99
N PRO A 296 -9.47 30.06 -15.77
CA PRO A 296 -10.62 30.36 -16.66
C PRO A 296 -10.83 29.23 -17.68
N GLY A 297 -12.08 28.87 -17.95
CA GLY A 297 -12.43 27.84 -18.94
C GLY A 297 -12.30 26.39 -18.47
N LEU A 298 -11.76 26.14 -17.28
CA LEU A 298 -11.62 24.75 -16.74
C LEU A 298 -12.98 24.06 -16.60
N ARG A 299 -14.00 24.78 -16.10
CA ARG A 299 -15.33 24.22 -15.89
C ARG A 299 -15.99 23.81 -17.21
N GLU A 300 -15.86 24.63 -18.24
CA GLU A 300 -16.39 24.33 -19.58
C GLU A 300 -15.68 23.12 -20.19
N ARG A 301 -14.36 23.10 -20.09
CA ARG A 301 -13.56 21.95 -20.56
C ARG A 301 -13.92 20.66 -19.84
N ALA A 302 -14.10 20.71 -18.52
CA ALA A 302 -14.52 19.56 -17.73
C ALA A 302 -15.93 19.07 -18.13
N LYS A 303 -16.85 20.01 -18.42
CA LYS A 303 -18.20 19.70 -18.91
C LYS A 303 -18.15 19.04 -20.30
N ASP A 304 -17.32 19.54 -21.21
CA ASP A 304 -17.12 18.95 -22.54
C ASP A 304 -16.59 17.51 -22.43
N LEU A 305 -15.55 17.31 -21.61
CA LEU A 305 -14.98 15.98 -21.37
C LEU A 305 -16.00 15.01 -20.73
N TYR A 306 -16.82 15.50 -19.78
CA TYR A 306 -17.88 14.69 -19.18
C TYR A 306 -18.95 14.30 -20.19
N THR A 307 -19.37 15.27 -21.05
CA THR A 307 -20.38 15.04 -22.09
C THR A 307 -19.90 14.03 -23.14
N ARG A 308 -18.61 14.07 -23.50
CA ARG A 308 -18.00 13.10 -24.44
C ARG A 308 -17.99 11.66 -23.94
N LEU A 309 -18.10 11.42 -22.62
CA LEU A 309 -18.24 10.07 -22.09
C LEU A 309 -19.60 9.44 -22.43
N GLY A 310 -20.58 10.24 -22.82
CA GLY A 310 -21.93 9.77 -23.11
C GLY A 310 -22.70 9.30 -21.86
N PRO A 311 -23.85 8.63 -22.04
CA PRO A 311 -24.64 8.10 -20.95
C PRO A 311 -23.87 7.04 -20.16
N ILE A 312 -24.29 6.80 -18.91
CA ILE A 312 -23.72 5.73 -18.07
C ILE A 312 -23.99 4.36 -18.72
N THR A 313 -22.98 3.54 -18.82
CA THR A 313 -23.08 2.23 -19.46
C THR A 313 -23.58 1.16 -18.49
N ALA A 314 -24.18 0.08 -19.01
CA ALA A 314 -24.61 -1.05 -18.19
C ALA A 314 -23.44 -1.66 -17.38
N LYS A 315 -22.25 -1.73 -17.98
CA LYS A 315 -21.02 -2.23 -17.29
C LYS A 315 -20.58 -1.32 -16.14
N GLU A 316 -20.69 -0.01 -16.29
CA GLU A 316 -20.43 0.95 -15.19
C GLU A 316 -21.41 0.74 -14.02
N ILE A 317 -22.70 0.56 -14.32
CA ILE A 317 -23.73 0.31 -13.31
C ILE A 317 -23.49 -1.01 -12.61
N GLN A 318 -23.27 -2.10 -13.37
CA GLN A 318 -22.99 -3.42 -12.82
C GLN A 318 -21.75 -3.40 -11.90
N ALA A 319 -20.66 -2.76 -12.33
CA ALA A 319 -19.46 -2.60 -11.53
C ALA A 319 -19.75 -1.87 -10.21
N ALA A 320 -20.45 -0.74 -10.27
CA ALA A 320 -20.82 0.02 -9.10
C ALA A 320 -21.71 -0.77 -8.13
N VAL A 321 -22.73 -1.48 -8.64
CA VAL A 321 -23.67 -2.27 -7.83
C VAL A 321 -22.94 -3.42 -7.14
N ILE A 322 -22.07 -4.14 -7.84
CA ILE A 322 -21.30 -5.25 -7.26
C ILE A 322 -20.38 -4.75 -6.14
N VAL A 323 -19.64 -3.65 -6.38
CA VAL A 323 -18.72 -3.08 -5.37
C VAL A 323 -19.48 -2.54 -4.17
N ILE A 324 -20.55 -1.77 -4.39
CA ILE A 324 -21.40 -1.27 -3.30
C ILE A 324 -22.00 -2.43 -2.51
N GLY A 325 -22.49 -3.46 -3.19
CA GLY A 325 -23.01 -4.68 -2.55
C GLY A 325 -21.96 -5.38 -1.69
N ALA A 326 -20.75 -5.60 -2.23
CA ALA A 326 -19.65 -6.22 -1.48
C ALA A 326 -19.26 -5.41 -0.24
N VAL A 327 -19.07 -4.09 -0.38
CA VAL A 327 -18.76 -3.18 0.74
C VAL A 327 -19.88 -3.16 1.78
N SER A 328 -21.15 -3.16 1.33
CA SER A 328 -22.31 -3.20 2.23
C SER A 328 -22.35 -4.49 3.03
N VAL A 329 -22.16 -5.64 2.40
CA VAL A 329 -22.13 -6.94 3.11
C VAL A 329 -21.00 -6.99 4.14
N MET A 330 -19.78 -6.56 3.75
CA MET A 330 -18.64 -6.52 4.67
C MET A 330 -18.86 -5.57 5.84
N SER A 331 -19.53 -4.44 5.63
CA SER A 331 -19.83 -3.47 6.68
C SER A 331 -20.96 -3.95 7.61
N LEU A 332 -22.05 -4.49 7.04
CA LEU A 332 -23.21 -4.99 7.77
C LEU A 332 -22.90 -6.23 8.62
N ARG A 333 -21.84 -6.97 8.30
CA ARG A 333 -21.34 -8.09 9.09
C ARG A 333 -21.12 -7.72 10.57
N SER A 334 -20.74 -6.47 10.85
CA SER A 334 -20.54 -5.99 12.22
C SER A 334 -21.85 -5.82 13.01
N PHE A 335 -22.99 -5.69 12.33
CA PHE A 335 -24.28 -5.36 12.94
C PHE A 335 -25.28 -6.52 12.87
N ILE A 336 -25.18 -7.37 11.84
CA ILE A 336 -26.14 -8.45 11.60
C ILE A 336 -25.53 -9.80 12.02
N PRO A 337 -26.05 -10.48 13.07
CA PRO A 337 -25.51 -11.74 13.56
C PRO A 337 -25.41 -12.84 12.50
N ALA A 338 -26.39 -12.92 11.59
CA ALA A 338 -26.41 -13.89 10.50
C ALA A 338 -25.26 -13.73 9.50
N LEU A 339 -24.66 -12.54 9.41
CA LEU A 339 -23.52 -12.26 8.52
C LEU A 339 -22.17 -12.41 9.23
N LYS A 340 -22.11 -12.64 10.54
CA LYS A 340 -20.83 -12.77 11.28
C LYS A 340 -19.94 -13.88 10.75
N SER A 341 -20.51 -14.99 10.29
CA SER A 341 -19.79 -16.13 9.71
C SER A 341 -19.29 -15.91 8.29
N VAL A 342 -19.76 -14.87 7.59
CA VAL A 342 -19.38 -14.58 6.21
C VAL A 342 -17.96 -13.99 6.20
N ASP A 343 -17.00 -14.67 5.57
CA ASP A 343 -15.63 -14.19 5.48
C ASP A 343 -15.49 -13.03 4.47
N LYS A 344 -14.73 -11.99 4.86
CA LYS A 344 -14.51 -10.80 4.02
C LYS A 344 -13.80 -11.12 2.70
N SER A 345 -12.91 -12.11 2.70
CA SER A 345 -12.19 -12.53 1.50
C SER A 345 -13.11 -13.30 0.55
N GLY A 346 -14.03 -14.10 1.08
CA GLY A 346 -15.08 -14.76 0.30
C GLY A 346 -15.98 -13.76 -0.42
N VAL A 347 -16.38 -12.67 0.25
CA VAL A 347 -17.23 -11.62 -0.35
C VAL A 347 -16.54 -10.93 -1.52
N ILE A 348 -15.26 -10.55 -1.35
CA ILE A 348 -14.54 -9.85 -2.41
C ILE A 348 -14.19 -10.76 -3.59
N LEU A 349 -13.93 -12.06 -3.32
CA LEU A 349 -13.74 -13.06 -4.37
C LEU A 349 -15.05 -13.34 -5.13
N LEU A 350 -16.20 -13.37 -4.44
CA LEU A 350 -17.49 -13.46 -5.11
C LEU A 350 -17.70 -12.26 -6.05
N ALA A 351 -17.40 -11.05 -5.60
CA ALA A 351 -17.45 -9.86 -6.46
C ALA A 351 -16.53 -10.03 -7.68
N THR A 352 -15.31 -10.54 -7.48
CA THR A 352 -14.36 -10.84 -8.55
C THR A 352 -14.95 -11.81 -9.56
N VAL A 353 -15.52 -12.94 -9.12
CA VAL A 353 -16.16 -13.93 -10.01
C VAL A 353 -17.30 -13.29 -10.81
N LEU A 354 -18.14 -12.46 -10.17
CA LEU A 354 -19.23 -11.77 -10.84
C LEU A 354 -18.76 -10.86 -11.98
N PHE A 355 -17.59 -10.19 -11.84
CA PHE A 355 -17.03 -9.38 -12.93
C PHE A 355 -16.66 -10.21 -14.16
N PHE A 356 -16.18 -11.42 -13.99
CA PHE A 356 -15.91 -12.34 -15.11
C PHE A 356 -17.19 -12.93 -15.69
N VAL A 357 -18.12 -13.36 -14.85
CA VAL A 357 -19.43 -13.92 -15.28
C VAL A 357 -20.22 -12.90 -16.11
N LEU A 358 -20.23 -11.63 -15.69
CA LEU A 358 -20.89 -10.54 -16.41
C LEU A 358 -20.05 -9.97 -17.58
N LYS A 359 -18.91 -10.60 -17.91
CA LYS A 359 -18.01 -10.18 -18.99
C LYS A 359 -17.58 -8.71 -18.89
N ILE A 360 -17.43 -8.19 -17.67
CA ILE A 360 -16.79 -6.89 -17.43
C ILE A 360 -15.29 -7.06 -17.59
N LEU A 361 -14.74 -8.15 -17.04
CA LEU A 361 -13.36 -8.58 -17.20
C LEU A 361 -13.28 -9.83 -18.09
N ASP A 362 -12.11 -10.04 -18.70
CA ASP A 362 -11.76 -11.21 -19.49
C ASP A 362 -10.47 -11.87 -18.98
N ILE A 363 -10.07 -12.99 -19.60
CA ILE A 363 -8.88 -13.74 -19.16
C ILE A 363 -7.60 -12.90 -19.24
N GLY A 364 -7.48 -12.03 -20.25
CA GLY A 364 -6.34 -11.12 -20.36
C GLY A 364 -6.23 -10.15 -19.19
N ASP A 365 -7.35 -9.72 -18.60
CA ASP A 365 -7.32 -8.90 -17.37
C ASP A 365 -6.78 -9.70 -16.19
N LEU A 366 -7.13 -10.99 -16.07
CA LEU A 366 -6.62 -11.86 -15.02
C LEU A 366 -5.10 -12.08 -15.15
N GLU A 367 -4.61 -12.23 -16.38
CA GLU A 367 -3.18 -12.37 -16.67
C GLU A 367 -2.41 -11.08 -16.36
N ASN A 368 -3.05 -9.92 -16.52
CA ASN A 368 -2.49 -8.60 -16.22
C ASN A 368 -2.58 -8.18 -14.75
N VAL A 369 -3.10 -9.03 -13.86
CA VAL A 369 -3.03 -8.78 -12.41
C VAL A 369 -1.56 -8.68 -11.99
N PRO A 370 -1.18 -7.70 -11.15
CA PRO A 370 0.19 -7.56 -10.69
C PRO A 370 0.57 -8.66 -9.69
N TRP A 371 0.82 -9.88 -10.20
CA TRP A 371 1.13 -11.08 -9.42
C TRP A 371 2.34 -10.89 -8.49
N ASN A 372 3.31 -10.05 -8.87
CA ASN A 372 4.41 -9.67 -7.98
C ASN A 372 3.93 -9.13 -6.64
N ILE A 373 2.84 -8.36 -6.64
CA ILE A 373 2.25 -7.79 -5.43
C ILE A 373 1.58 -8.89 -4.61
N ILE A 374 0.84 -9.79 -5.26
CA ILE A 374 0.20 -10.91 -4.56
C ILE A 374 1.23 -11.81 -3.88
N LEU A 375 2.30 -12.15 -4.60
CA LEU A 375 3.43 -12.92 -4.05
C LEU A 375 4.13 -12.20 -2.89
N LEU A 376 4.30 -10.87 -2.99
CA LEU A 376 4.86 -10.08 -1.89
C LEU A 376 4.08 -10.29 -0.60
N PHE A 377 2.74 -10.28 -0.68
CA PHE A 377 1.90 -10.47 0.50
C PHE A 377 2.00 -11.87 1.07
N GLY A 378 1.98 -12.89 0.23
CA GLY A 378 2.18 -14.28 0.66
C GLY A 378 3.51 -14.46 1.37
N GLY A 379 4.60 -13.92 0.80
CA GLY A 379 5.93 -13.99 1.41
C GLY A 379 6.05 -13.20 2.71
N ALA A 380 5.42 -12.01 2.78
CA ALA A 380 5.41 -11.21 4.00
C ALA A 380 4.66 -11.91 5.14
N MET A 381 3.49 -12.50 4.85
CA MET A 381 2.73 -13.30 5.82
C MET A 381 3.51 -14.53 6.25
N SER A 382 4.13 -15.25 5.30
CA SER A 382 4.95 -16.42 5.58
C SER A 382 6.15 -16.09 6.47
N LEU A 383 6.83 -14.97 6.21
CA LEU A 383 7.95 -14.51 7.04
C LEU A 383 7.50 -14.16 8.46
N GLY A 384 6.40 -13.40 8.60
CA GLY A 384 5.85 -13.03 9.90
C GLY A 384 5.42 -14.25 10.71
N TYR A 385 4.73 -15.19 10.08
CA TYR A 385 4.35 -16.46 10.70
C TYR A 385 5.58 -17.27 11.14
N CYS A 386 6.62 -17.33 10.30
CA CYS A 386 7.87 -17.99 10.63
C CYS A 386 8.54 -17.39 11.88
N LEU A 387 8.59 -16.05 12.01
CA LEU A 387 9.14 -15.38 13.19
C LEU A 387 8.38 -15.72 14.47
N VAL A 388 7.05 -15.82 14.40
CA VAL A 388 6.20 -16.20 15.54
C VAL A 388 6.41 -17.66 15.89
N LEU A 389 6.33 -18.59 14.92
CA LEU A 389 6.47 -20.02 15.14
C LEU A 389 7.83 -20.44 15.71
N THR A 390 8.89 -19.75 15.30
CA THR A 390 10.26 -20.05 15.77
C THR A 390 10.61 -19.38 17.09
N GLY A 391 9.69 -18.59 17.67
CA GLY A 391 9.93 -17.82 18.89
C GLY A 391 10.83 -16.60 18.68
N ALA A 392 11.29 -16.33 17.45
CA ALA A 392 12.15 -15.20 17.17
C ALA A 392 11.46 -13.86 17.47
N ALA A 393 10.15 -13.76 17.21
CA ALA A 393 9.36 -12.56 17.51
C ALA A 393 9.26 -12.32 19.02
N ASP A 394 9.06 -13.39 19.82
CA ASP A 394 8.98 -13.29 21.29
C ASP A 394 10.34 -12.90 21.88
N TRP A 395 11.44 -13.52 21.41
CA TRP A 395 12.79 -13.16 21.84
C TRP A 395 13.13 -11.69 21.56
N LEU A 396 12.80 -11.19 20.36
CA LEU A 396 12.97 -9.77 20.00
C LEU A 396 12.11 -8.87 20.88
N ALA A 397 10.87 -9.27 21.13
CA ALA A 397 9.93 -8.50 21.95
C ALA A 397 10.46 -8.34 23.38
N ILE A 398 10.85 -9.45 24.03
CA ILE A 398 11.36 -9.45 25.41
C ILE A 398 12.62 -8.59 25.53
N ASN A 399 13.59 -8.72 24.62
CA ASN A 399 14.78 -7.86 24.60
C ASN A 399 14.43 -6.38 24.40
N THR A 400 13.44 -6.07 23.52
CA THR A 400 12.99 -4.69 23.32
C THR A 400 12.32 -4.12 24.57
N VAL A 401 11.46 -4.92 25.23
CA VAL A 401 10.84 -4.53 26.51
C VAL A 401 11.88 -4.22 27.58
N SER A 402 12.94 -5.05 27.67
CA SER A 402 14.01 -4.82 28.66
C SER A 402 14.70 -3.46 28.50
N LEU A 403 14.80 -2.97 27.27
CA LEU A 403 15.34 -1.64 26.94
C LEU A 403 14.33 -0.50 27.23
N LEU A 404 13.03 -0.78 27.17
CA LEU A 404 11.95 0.19 27.26
C LEU A 404 11.18 0.16 28.59
N LYS A 405 11.62 -0.61 29.58
CA LYS A 405 10.94 -0.82 30.88
C LYS A 405 10.45 0.46 31.58
N THR A 406 11.14 1.57 31.34
CA THR A 406 10.82 2.87 31.97
C THR A 406 10.12 3.84 31.01
N ALA A 407 9.89 3.47 29.76
CA ALA A 407 9.29 4.36 28.78
C ALA A 407 7.77 4.45 29.02
N PRO A 408 7.20 5.67 29.09
CA PRO A 408 5.75 5.83 29.12
C PRO A 408 5.09 5.19 27.88
N ALA A 409 3.92 4.60 28.04
CA ALA A 409 3.17 3.96 26.96
C ALA A 409 3.04 4.83 25.70
N LEU A 410 2.78 6.12 25.88
CA LEU A 410 2.71 7.09 24.78
C LEU A 410 4.02 7.21 24.00
N VAL A 411 5.17 7.18 24.69
CA VAL A 411 6.50 7.24 24.05
C VAL A 411 6.73 5.99 23.20
N PHE A 412 6.32 4.84 23.68
CA PHE A 412 6.40 3.60 22.91
C PHE A 412 5.50 3.67 21.65
N ILE A 413 4.22 4.07 21.81
CA ILE A 413 3.27 4.17 20.69
C ILE A 413 3.80 5.12 19.60
N LEU A 414 4.20 6.34 20.00
CA LEU A 414 4.70 7.33 19.06
C LEU A 414 6.07 6.97 18.49
N GLY A 415 6.96 6.41 19.29
CA GLY A 415 8.27 5.93 18.85
C GLY A 415 8.16 4.81 17.83
N MET A 416 7.28 3.82 18.10
CA MET A 416 7.01 2.73 17.17
C MET A 416 6.37 3.24 15.87
N THR A 417 5.39 4.11 15.99
CA THR A 417 4.72 4.74 14.83
C THR A 417 5.72 5.55 13.99
N GLY A 418 6.60 6.32 14.65
CA GLY A 418 7.69 7.06 13.99
C GLY A 418 8.70 6.15 13.31
N PHE A 419 9.03 5.01 13.93
CA PHE A 419 9.89 4.00 13.31
C PHE A 419 9.26 3.40 12.05
N VAL A 420 7.97 3.04 12.10
CA VAL A 420 7.23 2.57 10.91
C VAL A 420 7.22 3.65 9.82
N LEU A 421 7.05 4.94 10.21
CA LEU A 421 7.09 6.06 9.27
C LEU A 421 8.45 6.19 8.56
N ILE A 422 9.54 5.99 9.28
CA ILE A 422 10.90 5.99 8.69
C ILE A 422 11.04 4.79 7.75
N MET A 423 10.68 3.61 8.22
CA MET A 423 10.79 2.37 7.44
C MET A 423 9.99 2.44 6.14
N THR A 424 8.74 2.92 6.18
CA THR A 424 7.89 3.02 4.98
C THR A 424 8.41 4.01 3.93
N ASN A 425 9.26 4.95 4.31
CA ASN A 425 9.95 5.82 3.36
C ASN A 425 11.14 5.14 2.67
N LEU A 426 11.77 4.18 3.34
CA LEU A 426 12.93 3.45 2.81
C LEU A 426 12.52 2.22 1.99
N ILE A 427 11.41 1.59 2.39
CA ILE A 427 10.89 0.36 1.76
C ILE A 427 9.39 0.50 1.48
N MET A 428 8.85 -0.40 0.67
CA MET A 428 7.40 -0.41 0.42
C MET A 428 6.61 -0.59 1.72
N ASN A 429 5.50 0.13 1.83
CA ASN A 429 4.64 0.18 3.02
C ASN A 429 4.16 -1.19 3.54
N VAL A 430 3.98 -2.18 2.67
CA VAL A 430 3.64 -3.55 3.09
C VAL A 430 4.81 -4.24 3.78
N ALA A 431 6.02 -4.09 3.22
CA ALA A 431 7.23 -4.63 3.83
C ALA A 431 7.50 -3.97 5.19
N ALA A 432 7.28 -2.65 5.31
CA ALA A 432 7.40 -1.96 6.59
C ALA A 432 6.45 -2.53 7.65
N ILE A 433 5.19 -2.80 7.31
CA ILE A 433 4.22 -3.45 8.20
C ILE A 433 4.68 -4.87 8.56
N ALA A 434 5.10 -5.67 7.57
CA ALA A 434 5.53 -7.05 7.80
C ALA A 434 6.76 -7.16 8.72
N ILE A 435 7.62 -6.16 8.67
CA ILE A 435 8.83 -6.09 9.48
C ILE A 435 8.52 -5.61 10.91
N CYS A 436 7.74 -4.55 11.04
CA CYS A 436 7.60 -3.84 12.32
C CYS A 436 6.45 -4.37 13.17
N LEU A 437 5.31 -4.67 12.55
CA LEU A 437 4.06 -4.91 13.28
C LEU A 437 4.08 -6.18 14.14
N PRO A 438 4.58 -7.35 13.68
CA PRO A 438 4.59 -8.55 14.50
C PRO A 438 5.33 -8.38 15.82
N VAL A 439 6.51 -7.77 15.78
CA VAL A 439 7.33 -7.50 16.97
C VAL A 439 6.61 -6.49 17.88
N ALA A 440 6.07 -5.41 17.32
CA ALA A 440 5.39 -4.38 18.08
C ALA A 440 4.14 -4.90 18.82
N LEU A 441 3.37 -5.79 18.18
CA LEU A 441 2.20 -6.41 18.80
C LEU A 441 2.55 -7.33 19.95
N LYS A 442 3.71 -8.02 19.89
CA LYS A 442 4.22 -8.85 20.98
C LYS A 442 4.74 -8.00 22.15
N VAL A 443 5.36 -6.85 21.87
CA VAL A 443 5.89 -5.93 22.90
C VAL A 443 4.78 -5.17 23.62
N ALA A 444 3.73 -4.76 22.91
CA ALA A 444 2.70 -3.85 23.41
C ALA A 444 2.07 -4.25 24.75
N PRO A 445 1.62 -5.52 24.97
CA PRO A 445 1.01 -5.92 26.24
C PRO A 445 1.93 -5.76 27.44
N TYR A 446 3.23 -6.03 27.29
CA TYR A 446 4.20 -5.89 28.38
C TYR A 446 4.40 -4.44 28.84
N LEU A 447 4.08 -3.47 27.97
CA LEU A 447 4.16 -2.04 28.26
C LEU A 447 2.78 -1.45 28.60
N GLY A 448 1.77 -2.29 28.81
CA GLY A 448 0.40 -1.82 29.11
C GLY A 448 -0.25 -1.10 27.93
N VAL A 449 0.11 -1.45 26.69
CA VAL A 449 -0.41 -0.81 25.47
C VAL A 449 -1.35 -1.76 24.74
N GLY A 450 -2.51 -1.25 24.32
CA GLY A 450 -3.48 -2.01 23.55
C GLY A 450 -2.94 -2.38 22.15
N GLY A 451 -3.20 -3.60 21.70
CA GLY A 451 -2.77 -4.06 20.36
C GLY A 451 -3.39 -3.26 19.22
N GLU A 452 -4.65 -2.81 19.38
CA GLU A 452 -5.33 -2.02 18.33
C GLU A 452 -4.67 -0.68 18.07
N VAL A 453 -4.20 0.04 19.10
CA VAL A 453 -3.54 1.34 18.90
C VAL A 453 -2.21 1.17 18.15
N ILE A 454 -1.49 0.08 18.39
CA ILE A 454 -0.28 -0.27 17.64
C ILE A 454 -0.62 -0.61 16.18
N LEU A 455 -1.62 -1.44 15.96
CA LEU A 455 -2.12 -1.78 14.64
C LEU A 455 -2.47 -0.53 13.82
N PHE A 456 -3.34 0.32 14.37
CA PHE A 456 -3.83 1.50 13.66
C PHE A 456 -2.77 2.59 13.51
N GLY A 457 -1.94 2.82 14.54
CA GLY A 457 -0.80 3.72 14.47
C GLY A 457 0.19 3.32 13.36
N ALA A 458 0.55 2.04 13.31
CA ALA A 458 1.40 1.50 12.25
C ALA A 458 0.78 1.64 10.86
N LEU A 459 -0.53 1.35 10.72
CA LEU A 459 -1.24 1.51 9.43
C LEU A 459 -1.28 2.96 8.95
N VAL A 460 -1.51 3.90 9.85
CA VAL A 460 -1.50 5.34 9.53
C VAL A 460 -0.12 5.76 9.06
N ALA A 461 0.92 5.42 9.81
CA ALA A 461 2.31 5.76 9.49
C ALA A 461 2.77 5.12 8.17
N ALA A 462 2.54 3.82 8.00
CA ALA A 462 2.88 3.11 6.77
C ALA A 462 2.09 3.62 5.55
N GLY A 463 0.94 4.25 5.79
CA GLY A 463 0.10 4.80 4.73
C GLY A 463 0.60 6.07 4.09
N MET A 464 1.47 6.80 4.75
CA MET A 464 1.81 8.18 4.40
C MET A 464 3.32 8.44 4.33
N PRO A 465 4.05 7.77 3.42
CA PRO A 465 5.48 7.99 3.23
C PRO A 465 5.71 9.31 2.46
N PHE A 466 5.90 10.40 3.17
CA PHE A 466 6.03 11.73 2.59
C PHE A 466 7.46 12.14 2.25
N LEU A 467 8.49 11.41 2.75
CA LEU A 467 9.89 11.85 2.61
C LEU A 467 10.53 11.43 1.29
N LEU A 468 10.29 10.20 0.84
CA LEU A 468 10.97 9.65 -0.33
C LEU A 468 9.99 9.16 -1.41
N LEU A 469 10.38 9.32 -2.66
CA LEU A 469 9.57 8.91 -3.81
C LEU A 469 9.32 7.39 -3.85
N VAL A 470 10.28 6.61 -3.39
CA VAL A 470 10.22 5.14 -3.38
C VAL A 470 9.24 4.59 -2.32
N GLY A 471 8.85 5.38 -1.34
CA GLY A 471 7.98 4.94 -0.23
C GLY A 471 6.59 4.50 -0.68
N ALA A 472 6.06 5.06 -1.77
CA ALA A 472 4.79 4.63 -2.34
C ALA A 472 4.69 4.90 -3.84
N ALA A 473 3.99 4.02 -4.58
CA ALA A 473 3.81 4.18 -6.02
C ALA A 473 3.12 5.51 -6.43
N PRO A 474 2.14 6.07 -5.70
CA PRO A 474 1.60 7.39 -6.00
C PRO A 474 2.65 8.51 -6.03
N ASN A 475 3.70 8.43 -5.19
CA ASN A 475 4.79 9.41 -5.16
C ASN A 475 5.58 9.37 -6.48
N ALA A 476 5.93 8.18 -6.95
CA ALA A 476 6.64 7.98 -8.21
C ALA A 476 5.79 8.44 -9.41
N ILE A 477 4.48 8.13 -9.42
CA ILE A 477 3.56 8.58 -10.46
C ILE A 477 3.47 10.13 -10.48
N ALA A 478 3.36 10.76 -9.32
CA ALA A 478 3.32 12.22 -9.24
C ALA A 478 4.63 12.86 -9.75
N TYR A 479 5.77 12.21 -9.52
CA TYR A 479 7.08 12.67 -9.98
C TYR A 479 7.21 12.70 -11.51
N GLU A 480 6.48 11.84 -12.23
CA GLU A 480 6.44 11.85 -13.70
C GLU A 480 5.89 13.17 -14.28
N SER A 481 5.20 13.97 -13.46
CA SER A 481 4.74 15.32 -13.86
C SER A 481 5.88 16.28 -14.16
N LYS A 482 7.09 16.00 -13.66
CA LYS A 482 8.29 16.88 -13.72
C LYS A 482 8.07 18.26 -13.10
N GLN A 483 7.04 18.44 -12.29
CA GLN A 483 6.72 19.70 -11.63
C GLN A 483 7.57 19.96 -10.39
N PHE A 484 8.23 18.93 -9.85
CA PHE A 484 9.07 19.03 -8.66
C PHE A 484 10.25 18.08 -8.73
N THR A 485 11.30 18.41 -8.00
CA THR A 485 12.49 17.56 -7.82
C THR A 485 12.35 16.65 -6.61
N SER A 486 13.16 15.58 -6.55
CA SER A 486 13.23 14.70 -5.36
C SER A 486 13.59 15.47 -4.09
N GLY A 487 14.44 16.50 -4.21
CA GLY A 487 14.82 17.36 -3.08
C GLY A 487 13.67 18.25 -2.58
N GLU A 488 12.82 18.76 -3.48
CA GLU A 488 11.62 19.51 -3.10
C GLU A 488 10.57 18.60 -2.45
N PHE A 489 10.41 17.38 -2.98
CA PHE A 489 9.54 16.36 -2.36
C PHE A 489 9.99 16.06 -0.93
N PHE A 490 11.28 15.81 -0.71
CA PHE A 490 11.85 15.56 0.61
C PHE A 490 11.65 16.76 1.55
N LYS A 491 11.92 17.99 1.09
CA LYS A 491 11.75 19.21 1.91
C LYS A 491 10.30 19.45 2.32
N ALA A 492 9.34 19.21 1.44
CA ALA A 492 7.91 19.29 1.74
C ALA A 492 7.47 18.12 2.66
N GLY A 493 8.09 16.97 2.50
CA GLY A 493 7.82 15.77 3.28
C GLY A 493 8.16 15.88 4.76
N ILE A 494 9.20 16.65 5.12
CA ILE A 494 9.59 16.84 6.54
C ILE A 494 8.44 17.46 7.36
N PRO A 495 7.93 18.67 7.04
CA PRO A 495 6.83 19.26 7.79
C PRO A 495 5.54 18.45 7.67
N ALA A 496 5.26 17.81 6.53
CA ALA A 496 4.09 16.93 6.38
C ALA A 496 4.17 15.70 7.31
N SER A 497 5.35 15.10 7.46
CA SER A 497 5.59 13.99 8.39
C SER A 497 5.46 14.42 9.86
N LEU A 498 5.93 15.60 10.21
CA LEU A 498 5.75 16.16 11.55
C LEU A 498 4.27 16.42 11.84
N LEU A 499 3.53 17.01 10.90
CA LEU A 499 2.08 17.20 11.02
C LEU A 499 1.36 15.85 11.19
N LEU A 500 1.74 14.83 10.44
CA LEU A 500 1.21 13.48 10.59
C LEU A 500 1.43 12.95 12.01
N MET A 501 2.65 13.06 12.56
CA MET A 501 2.96 12.60 13.92
C MET A 501 2.15 13.36 14.98
N VAL A 502 1.94 14.66 14.79
CA VAL A 502 1.07 15.46 15.68
C VAL A 502 -0.38 14.99 15.60
N VAL A 503 -0.91 14.75 14.39
CA VAL A 503 -2.27 14.24 14.21
C VAL A 503 -2.41 12.87 14.87
N ILE A 504 -1.45 11.94 14.67
CA ILE A 504 -1.46 10.64 15.34
C ILE A 504 -1.46 10.80 16.86
N ALA A 505 -0.62 11.67 17.41
CA ALA A 505 -0.57 11.92 18.85
C ALA A 505 -1.93 12.41 19.39
N VAL A 506 -2.59 13.34 18.69
CA VAL A 506 -3.93 13.83 19.06
C VAL A 506 -4.95 12.69 19.01
N PHE A 507 -4.88 11.81 18.01
CA PHE A 507 -5.80 10.68 17.91
C PHE A 507 -5.56 9.64 19.02
N VAL A 508 -4.31 9.30 19.29
CA VAL A 508 -3.94 8.36 20.37
C VAL A 508 -4.37 8.86 21.75
N ILE A 509 -4.16 10.17 22.02
CA ILE A 509 -4.43 10.72 23.35
C ILE A 509 -5.90 11.05 23.58
N PHE A 510 -6.60 11.56 22.57
CA PHE A 510 -7.92 12.14 22.76
C PHE A 510 -9.02 11.42 21.96
N ILE A 511 -8.82 11.16 20.68
CA ILE A 511 -9.90 10.79 19.78
C ILE A 511 -10.20 9.29 19.85
N TRP A 512 -9.19 8.44 19.69
CA TRP A 512 -9.39 6.99 19.75
C TRP A 512 -9.91 6.48 21.09
N PRO A 513 -9.47 6.98 22.27
CA PRO A 513 -10.11 6.62 23.55
C PRO A 513 -11.59 6.99 23.62
N VAL A 514 -11.97 8.19 23.14
CA VAL A 514 -13.37 8.62 23.07
C VAL A 514 -14.19 7.77 22.11
N MET A 515 -13.56 7.23 21.06
CA MET A 515 -14.20 6.31 20.11
C MET A 515 -14.31 4.87 20.64
N GLY A 516 -13.80 4.59 21.84
CA GLY A 516 -13.87 3.27 22.48
C GLY A 516 -12.67 2.36 22.27
N MET A 517 -11.53 2.88 21.78
CA MET A 517 -10.29 2.11 21.67
C MET A 517 -9.56 2.05 23.00
N GLU A 518 -9.20 0.86 23.45
CA GLU A 518 -8.36 0.66 24.63
C GLU A 518 -6.89 0.93 24.29
N VAL A 519 -6.47 2.18 24.51
CA VAL A 519 -5.08 2.60 24.24
C VAL A 519 -4.11 2.09 25.31
N ILE A 520 -4.56 2.10 26.57
CA ILE A 520 -3.80 1.62 27.72
C ILE A 520 -4.56 0.45 28.33
N ILE A 521 -3.90 -0.67 28.54
CA ILE A 521 -4.42 -1.88 29.15
C ILE A 521 -3.63 -2.22 30.42
N PRO A 522 -4.20 -3.00 31.36
CA PRO A 522 -3.42 -3.52 32.47
C PRO A 522 -2.21 -4.31 31.95
N THR A 523 -1.06 -4.11 32.56
CA THR A 523 0.13 -4.93 32.30
C THR A 523 -0.11 -6.34 32.84
N PRO A 524 0.30 -7.39 32.13
CA PRO A 524 0.13 -8.78 32.56
C PRO A 524 0.85 -9.08 33.88
#